data_750a68b5804e02c45ec91943df03f07a
#
_entry.id   750a68b5804e02c45ec91943df03f07a
#
_cell.length_a   1.000
_cell.length_b   1.000
_cell.length_c   1.000
_cell.angle_alpha   90.00
_cell.angle_beta   90.00
_cell.angle_gamma   90.00
#
_symmetry.space_group_name_H-M   'P 1'
#
loop_
_entity.id
_entity.type
_entity.pdbx_description
1 polymer ?
#
loop_
_entity_poly.entity_id
_entity_poly.type
_entity_poly.pdbx_seq_one_letter_code
_entity_poly.pdbx_strand_id
1 'polypeptide(L)'
;MKTKPTFQDVLLGLQEYWANRGCIIWQPHHTEVGAGTFNPATFLKVLGPDPWKVAYVEPSIRPTDGRYGENPYRLGHYYQYQVILKPCPDDIQDIYLASLQHLGIDLAKHDVRFVEDDWESPTLGAWGLGWEVWIDGMECTQFTYFQQVGGIDLDPPSVELTYGTERLAMYLQGVDNAFDLEWVPGVTYGDVYKTSESQWSTYHFELADIALLQQCFIDYERECERCLERGLSRPAYDFVLKTSHTFNLLDARGAVSVTERTGYIARVRNLARKVAETYFAELDAGPAAENPVGAAPAAVRSAAPVTSPEDREPRDFLLEIGVEEMPASACRAAIDLLPERVSGLFSAEGVDIAPSDVQVMVSPRRIAVLLKGVPGEQAPREIVQRGPAAEAAFDAEGNPTKACEGFARAKGVSARDLQVREESGRRFVYYVTQSESRPTAGLLPDICLKIVRDMYFPKNMRWGYRDVRFSRPVRWLAALWGET
;
A
#
# COMPACT_ATOMS: atom_id res chain seq x y z
N MET A 1 -4.36 1.21 43.03
CA MET A 1 -3.53 1.12 41.79
C MET A 1 -4.24 0.13 40.88
N LYS A 2 -4.51 0.46 39.62
CA LYS A 2 -4.94 -0.56 38.68
C LYS A 2 -3.82 -1.59 38.60
N THR A 3 -4.14 -2.86 38.73
CA THR A 3 -3.18 -3.96 38.53
C THR A 3 -2.70 -3.88 37.08
N LYS A 4 -1.40 -4.04 36.83
CA LYS A 4 -0.84 -4.11 35.50
C LYS A 4 -1.43 -5.34 34.79
N PRO A 5 -1.73 -5.28 33.48
CA PRO A 5 -2.27 -6.44 32.77
C PRO A 5 -1.22 -7.55 32.70
N THR A 6 -1.66 -8.77 32.89
CA THR A 6 -0.84 -9.98 32.70
C THR A 6 -0.64 -10.25 31.22
N PHE A 7 0.29 -11.13 30.83
CA PHE A 7 0.48 -11.54 29.45
C PHE A 7 -0.81 -12.14 28.86
N GLN A 8 -1.52 -12.94 29.66
CA GLN A 8 -2.81 -13.51 29.27
C GLN A 8 -3.87 -12.42 29.03
N ASP A 9 -3.90 -11.36 29.87
CA ASP A 9 -4.84 -10.24 29.70
C ASP A 9 -4.57 -9.48 28.39
N VAL A 10 -3.31 -9.35 27.96
CA VAL A 10 -2.94 -8.72 26.68
C VAL A 10 -3.51 -9.54 25.50
N LEU A 11 -3.34 -10.86 25.51
CA LEU A 11 -3.87 -11.74 24.47
C LEU A 11 -5.40 -11.70 24.41
N LEU A 12 -6.06 -11.85 25.56
CA LEU A 12 -7.53 -11.82 25.65
C LEU A 12 -8.09 -10.44 25.30
N GLY A 13 -7.43 -9.36 25.70
CA GLY A 13 -7.83 -8.00 25.37
C GLY A 13 -7.77 -7.72 23.86
N LEU A 14 -6.73 -8.18 23.16
CA LEU A 14 -6.66 -8.08 21.71
C LEU A 14 -7.75 -8.91 21.03
N GLN A 15 -8.01 -10.13 21.52
CA GLN A 15 -9.10 -10.97 20.98
C GLN A 15 -10.46 -10.30 21.14
N GLU A 16 -10.76 -9.75 22.33
CA GLU A 16 -12.01 -9.03 22.59
C GLU A 16 -12.13 -7.80 21.69
N TYR A 17 -11.08 -6.99 21.60
CA TYR A 17 -11.08 -5.76 20.78
C TYR A 17 -11.41 -6.04 19.32
N TRP A 18 -10.76 -7.03 18.72
CA TRP A 18 -10.94 -7.36 17.31
C TRP A 18 -12.21 -8.18 17.04
N ALA A 19 -12.65 -9.03 17.97
CA ALA A 19 -13.95 -9.70 17.89
C ALA A 19 -15.09 -8.68 17.84
N ASN A 20 -15.06 -7.65 18.70
CA ASN A 20 -16.05 -6.57 18.74
C ASN A 20 -16.06 -5.70 17.45
N ARG A 21 -15.04 -5.81 16.60
CA ARG A 21 -14.96 -5.18 15.27
C ARG A 21 -15.30 -6.12 14.12
N GLY A 22 -15.86 -7.28 14.44
CA GLY A 22 -16.35 -8.26 13.46
C GLY A 22 -15.26 -9.12 12.84
N CYS A 23 -14.07 -9.19 13.45
CA CYS A 23 -13.06 -10.17 13.04
C CYS A 23 -13.45 -11.57 13.51
N ILE A 24 -13.25 -12.56 12.65
CA ILE A 24 -13.26 -13.96 13.03
C ILE A 24 -12.04 -14.20 13.92
N ILE A 25 -12.23 -14.70 15.15
CA ILE A 25 -11.12 -15.11 16.00
C ILE A 25 -10.69 -16.51 15.57
N TRP A 26 -9.64 -16.53 14.75
CA TRP A 26 -9.08 -17.76 14.19
C TRP A 26 -8.18 -18.46 15.22
N GLN A 27 -7.84 -19.70 14.96
CA GLN A 27 -6.96 -20.47 15.83
C GLN A 27 -5.56 -20.59 15.21
N PRO A 28 -4.51 -20.81 16.04
CA PRO A 28 -3.16 -21.05 15.55
C PRO A 28 -3.13 -22.19 14.52
N HIS A 29 -2.18 -22.11 13.58
CA HIS A 29 -2.01 -23.19 12.63
C HIS A 29 -1.34 -24.41 13.29
N HIS A 30 -1.64 -25.59 12.79
CA HIS A 30 -1.15 -26.86 13.37
C HIS A 30 0.26 -27.23 12.87
N THR A 31 0.80 -26.50 11.88
CA THR A 31 2.14 -26.69 11.35
C THR A 31 3.00 -25.48 11.72
N GLU A 32 4.29 -25.68 11.95
CA GLU A 32 5.22 -24.62 12.33
C GLU A 32 5.27 -23.51 11.29
N VAL A 33 5.13 -22.28 11.75
CA VAL A 33 5.19 -21.07 10.93
C VAL A 33 6.20 -20.08 11.51
N GLY A 34 6.88 -19.35 10.65
CA GLY A 34 7.87 -18.33 11.08
C GLY A 34 7.25 -16.95 11.38
N ALA A 35 5.97 -16.76 11.05
CA ALA A 35 5.20 -15.55 11.32
C ALA A 35 3.71 -15.81 11.12
N GLY A 36 2.85 -14.96 11.70
CA GLY A 36 1.40 -15.01 11.49
C GLY A 36 1.00 -14.95 10.03
N THR A 37 1.75 -14.24 9.20
CA THR A 37 1.55 -14.15 7.74
C THR A 37 1.53 -15.51 7.04
N PHE A 38 2.24 -16.49 7.57
CA PHE A 38 2.28 -17.86 7.02
C PHE A 38 1.02 -18.67 7.30
N ASN A 39 0.18 -18.28 8.26
CA ASN A 39 -1.08 -18.97 8.50
C ASN A 39 -1.98 -18.90 7.25
N PRO A 40 -2.65 -20.01 6.85
CA PRO A 40 -3.58 -20.02 5.72
C PRO A 40 -4.68 -18.96 5.81
N ALA A 41 -5.08 -18.55 7.02
CA ALA A 41 -6.04 -17.46 7.25
C ALA A 41 -5.54 -16.10 6.75
N THR A 42 -4.23 -15.93 6.62
CA THR A 42 -3.59 -14.80 5.92
C THR A 42 -3.25 -15.18 4.49
N PHE A 43 -2.26 -16.05 4.28
CA PHE A 43 -1.66 -16.31 2.98
C PHE A 43 -2.67 -16.65 1.88
N LEU A 44 -3.61 -17.58 2.15
CA LEU A 44 -4.61 -17.96 1.14
C LEU A 44 -5.79 -17.00 1.12
N LYS A 45 -6.27 -16.56 2.29
CA LYS A 45 -7.52 -15.80 2.39
C LYS A 45 -7.43 -14.34 1.95
N VAL A 46 -6.23 -13.78 1.79
CA VAL A 46 -6.07 -12.44 1.19
C VAL A 46 -6.18 -12.47 -0.34
N LEU A 47 -6.04 -13.66 -0.97
CA LEU A 47 -6.21 -13.84 -2.41
C LEU A 47 -7.68 -13.75 -2.82
N GLY A 48 -7.92 -13.36 -4.07
CA GLY A 48 -9.27 -13.16 -4.62
C GLY A 48 -9.95 -11.86 -4.16
N PRO A 49 -11.19 -11.61 -4.57
CA PRO A 49 -11.88 -10.34 -4.35
C PRO A 49 -12.63 -10.26 -3.01
N ASP A 50 -12.88 -11.39 -2.34
CA ASP A 50 -13.80 -11.47 -1.22
C ASP A 50 -13.30 -10.69 0.01
N PRO A 51 -14.18 -9.96 0.71
CA PRO A 51 -13.85 -9.32 1.98
C PRO A 51 -13.42 -10.36 3.03
N TRP A 52 -12.41 -10.02 3.83
CA TRP A 52 -11.91 -10.89 4.88
C TRP A 52 -11.50 -10.11 6.12
N LYS A 53 -11.96 -10.54 7.30
CA LYS A 53 -11.59 -9.94 8.59
C LYS A 53 -11.28 -11.07 9.55
N VAL A 54 -10.04 -11.16 9.98
CA VAL A 54 -9.58 -12.23 10.88
C VAL A 54 -8.56 -11.68 11.87
N ALA A 55 -8.55 -12.24 13.07
CA ALA A 55 -7.55 -11.97 14.09
C ALA A 55 -7.23 -13.26 14.85
N TYR A 56 -5.97 -13.46 15.22
CA TYR A 56 -5.54 -14.68 15.92
C TYR A 56 -4.16 -14.50 16.58
N VAL A 57 -3.92 -15.29 17.59
CA VAL A 57 -2.58 -15.53 18.14
C VAL A 57 -1.89 -16.58 17.28
N GLU A 58 -0.66 -16.30 16.83
CA GLU A 58 0.15 -17.29 16.11
C GLU A 58 1.48 -17.53 16.82
N PRO A 59 1.71 -18.73 17.33
CA PRO A 59 3.03 -19.14 17.79
C PRO A 59 4.00 -19.14 16.62
N SER A 60 4.94 -18.21 16.63
CA SER A 60 5.92 -18.03 15.56
C SER A 60 7.24 -18.66 15.94
N ILE A 61 7.77 -19.52 15.06
CA ILE A 61 9.00 -20.27 15.31
C ILE A 61 10.07 -19.81 14.32
N ARG A 62 11.13 -19.24 14.87
CA ARG A 62 12.30 -18.73 14.12
C ARG A 62 13.58 -19.36 14.65
N PRO A 63 14.01 -20.52 14.13
CA PRO A 63 15.16 -21.25 14.64
C PRO A 63 16.44 -20.41 14.74
N THR A 64 16.70 -19.51 13.80
CA THR A 64 17.88 -18.62 13.79
C THR A 64 17.86 -17.55 14.88
N ASP A 65 16.71 -17.27 15.47
CA ASP A 65 16.54 -16.25 16.52
C ASP A 65 16.70 -16.81 17.95
N GLY A 66 16.82 -18.13 18.12
CA GLY A 66 17.09 -18.77 19.41
C GLY A 66 18.35 -18.17 20.08
N ARG A 67 18.32 -18.04 21.42
CA ARG A 67 19.43 -17.50 22.23
C ARG A 67 19.56 -18.24 23.56
N TYR A 68 19.19 -19.51 23.60
CA TYR A 68 19.27 -20.38 24.79
C TYR A 68 18.53 -19.85 26.03
N GLY A 69 17.61 -18.90 25.86
CA GLY A 69 16.92 -18.23 26.96
C GLY A 69 17.77 -17.19 27.70
N GLU A 70 18.87 -16.75 27.09
CA GLU A 70 19.81 -15.78 27.69
C GLU A 70 19.57 -14.34 27.21
N ASN A 71 18.84 -14.14 26.09
CA ASN A 71 18.54 -12.80 25.58
C ASN A 71 17.16 -12.34 26.04
N PRO A 72 17.04 -11.11 26.58
CA PRO A 72 15.78 -10.62 27.13
C PRO A 72 14.71 -10.26 26.08
N TYR A 73 15.10 -10.06 24.81
CA TYR A 73 14.22 -9.51 23.77
C TYR A 73 14.07 -10.43 22.55
N ARG A 74 14.98 -11.40 22.36
CA ARG A 74 15.00 -12.27 21.17
C ARG A 74 14.81 -13.71 21.57
N LEU A 75 13.76 -14.32 21.01
CA LEU A 75 13.31 -15.68 21.28
C LEU A 75 13.18 -16.42 19.95
N GLY A 76 13.50 -17.71 19.95
CA GLY A 76 13.25 -18.62 18.84
C GLY A 76 11.79 -19.02 18.69
N HIS A 77 11.02 -18.91 19.79
CA HIS A 77 9.59 -19.13 19.84
C HIS A 77 8.91 -18.00 20.62
N TYR A 78 7.96 -17.31 20.00
CA TYR A 78 7.21 -16.19 20.58
C TYR A 78 5.83 -16.08 19.93
N TYR A 79 4.95 -15.26 20.50
CA TYR A 79 3.60 -15.08 20.02
C TYR A 79 3.47 -13.77 19.22
N GLN A 80 2.86 -13.90 18.05
CA GLN A 80 2.36 -12.75 17.30
C GLN A 80 0.84 -12.72 17.40
N TYR A 81 0.28 -11.54 17.62
CA TYR A 81 -1.15 -11.34 17.41
C TYR A 81 -1.34 -10.74 16.04
N GLN A 82 -1.95 -11.53 15.16
CA GLN A 82 -2.12 -11.24 13.74
C GLN A 82 -3.52 -10.73 13.45
N VAL A 83 -3.64 -9.65 12.66
CA VAL A 83 -4.93 -9.14 12.18
C VAL A 83 -4.84 -8.88 10.69
N ILE A 84 -5.85 -9.33 9.95
CA ILE A 84 -6.01 -9.04 8.53
C ILE A 84 -7.37 -8.41 8.31
N LEU A 85 -7.37 -7.25 7.66
CA LEU A 85 -8.60 -6.59 7.19
C LEU A 85 -8.51 -6.37 5.68
N LYS A 86 -9.47 -6.93 4.97
CA LYS A 86 -9.61 -6.83 3.52
C LYS A 86 -11.06 -6.51 3.16
N PRO A 87 -11.34 -5.40 2.45
CA PRO A 87 -10.38 -4.34 2.12
C PRO A 87 -9.86 -3.62 3.36
N CYS A 88 -8.75 -2.91 3.19
CA CYS A 88 -8.23 -2.05 4.25
C CYS A 88 -9.21 -0.90 4.55
N PRO A 89 -9.62 -0.68 5.82
CA PRO A 89 -10.40 0.49 6.23
C PRO A 89 -9.61 1.79 6.03
N ASP A 90 -10.31 2.89 5.71
CA ASP A 90 -9.68 4.20 5.54
C ASP A 90 -9.11 4.79 6.84
N ASP A 91 -9.64 4.40 8.01
CA ASP A 91 -9.25 4.85 9.34
C ASP A 91 -8.44 3.82 10.14
N ILE A 92 -7.74 2.94 9.44
CA ILE A 92 -7.04 1.79 10.06
C ILE A 92 -5.98 2.20 11.08
N GLN A 93 -5.27 3.33 10.89
CA GLN A 93 -4.32 3.83 11.89
C GLN A 93 -5.03 4.20 13.19
N ASP A 94 -6.18 4.86 13.11
CA ASP A 94 -6.97 5.24 14.29
C ASP A 94 -7.53 4.00 14.99
N ILE A 95 -8.01 3.01 14.24
CA ILE A 95 -8.47 1.72 14.77
C ILE A 95 -7.32 1.00 15.49
N TYR A 96 -6.13 0.97 14.89
CA TYR A 96 -4.95 0.36 15.50
C TYR A 96 -4.56 1.07 16.81
N LEU A 97 -4.46 2.41 16.81
CA LEU A 97 -4.12 3.19 17.98
C LEU A 97 -5.15 3.00 19.12
N ALA A 98 -6.43 2.89 18.75
CA ALA A 98 -7.49 2.58 19.72
C ALA A 98 -7.34 1.17 20.32
N SER A 99 -6.73 0.20 19.61
CA SER A 99 -6.43 -1.12 20.16
C SER A 99 -5.36 -1.05 21.27
N LEU A 100 -4.35 -0.20 21.10
CA LEU A 100 -3.34 0.04 22.14
C LEU A 100 -3.94 0.70 23.38
N GLN A 101 -4.85 1.66 23.18
CA GLN A 101 -5.59 2.29 24.28
C GLN A 101 -6.48 1.29 25.02
N HIS A 102 -7.10 0.35 24.31
CA HIS A 102 -7.90 -0.72 24.90
C HIS A 102 -7.07 -1.61 25.85
N LEU A 103 -5.81 -1.87 25.50
CA LEU A 103 -4.87 -2.59 26.37
C LEU A 103 -4.39 -1.75 27.57
N GLY A 104 -4.70 -0.46 27.62
CA GLY A 104 -4.35 0.43 28.70
C GLY A 104 -3.15 1.36 28.44
N ILE A 105 -2.65 1.43 27.21
CA ILE A 105 -1.58 2.35 26.81
C ILE A 105 -2.17 3.74 26.62
N ASP A 106 -1.72 4.70 27.41
CA ASP A 106 -2.14 6.12 27.33
C ASP A 106 -1.27 6.84 26.28
N LEU A 107 -1.76 6.90 25.05
CA LEU A 107 -1.03 7.48 23.91
C LEU A 107 -0.62 8.95 24.13
N ALA A 108 -1.26 9.67 25.05
CA ALA A 108 -0.88 11.06 25.36
C ALA A 108 0.40 11.15 26.20
N LYS A 109 0.83 10.05 26.81
CA LYS A 109 2.01 9.98 27.69
C LYS A 109 3.21 9.30 27.03
N HIS A 110 3.04 8.77 25.82
CA HIS A 110 4.02 7.93 25.17
C HIS A 110 4.34 8.46 23.78
N ASP A 111 5.60 8.31 23.36
CA ASP A 111 6.06 8.64 22.00
C ASP A 111 5.75 7.46 21.08
N VAL A 112 4.65 7.58 20.31
CA VAL A 112 4.25 6.57 19.33
C VAL A 112 4.67 7.05 17.93
N ARG A 113 5.51 6.25 17.26
CA ARG A 113 6.04 6.56 15.93
C ARG A 113 5.71 5.47 14.94
N PHE A 114 5.31 5.89 13.74
CA PHE A 114 5.23 5.05 12.55
C PHE A 114 6.54 5.22 11.78
N VAL A 115 7.45 4.25 11.94
CA VAL A 115 8.78 4.26 11.32
C VAL A 115 8.69 3.47 10.02
N GLU A 116 9.12 4.07 8.90
CA GLU A 116 9.09 3.42 7.59
C GLU A 116 9.69 2.03 7.63
N ASP A 117 8.91 1.04 7.20
CA ASP A 117 9.36 -0.30 6.92
C ASP A 117 8.62 -0.90 5.72
N ASP A 118 9.39 -1.34 4.71
CA ASP A 118 8.87 -2.03 3.54
C ASP A 118 9.03 -3.52 3.77
N TRP A 119 7.97 -4.14 4.25
CA TRP A 119 7.97 -5.54 4.61
C TRP A 119 7.96 -6.47 3.38
N GLU A 120 8.79 -7.49 3.41
CA GLU A 120 8.78 -8.56 2.42
C GLU A 120 9.05 -9.94 3.02
N SER A 121 8.44 -10.96 2.43
CA SER A 121 8.76 -12.36 2.66
C SER A 121 9.18 -13.02 1.35
N PRO A 122 10.50 -13.17 1.12
CA PRO A 122 11.01 -13.76 -0.12
C PRO A 122 10.52 -15.18 -0.36
N THR A 123 10.31 -15.99 0.67
CA THR A 123 9.83 -17.38 0.56
C THR A 123 8.36 -17.47 0.22
N LEU A 124 7.55 -16.50 0.63
CA LEU A 124 6.13 -16.43 0.29
C LEU A 124 5.85 -15.68 -1.01
N GLY A 125 6.83 -14.98 -1.58
CA GLY A 125 6.59 -14.05 -2.68
C GLY A 125 5.58 -12.97 -2.30
N ALA A 126 5.68 -12.49 -1.07
CA ALA A 126 4.78 -11.48 -0.50
C ALA A 126 5.54 -10.22 -0.15
N TRP A 127 4.89 -9.05 -0.37
CA TRP A 127 5.44 -7.76 0.02
C TRP A 127 4.34 -6.73 0.24
N GLY A 128 4.68 -5.72 1.01
CA GLY A 128 3.81 -4.57 1.26
C GLY A 128 4.59 -3.38 1.76
N LEU A 129 3.94 -2.23 1.81
CA LEU A 129 4.48 -0.98 2.33
C LEU A 129 3.82 -0.64 3.66
N GLY A 130 4.58 -0.07 4.58
CA GLY A 130 4.04 0.26 5.89
C GLY A 130 5.08 0.80 6.85
N TRP A 131 4.93 0.39 8.08
CA TRP A 131 5.74 0.88 9.19
C TRP A 131 5.97 -0.21 10.24
N GLU A 132 7.08 -0.09 10.95
CA GLU A 132 7.18 -0.56 12.33
C GLU A 132 6.55 0.50 13.24
N VAL A 133 5.65 0.10 14.13
CA VAL A 133 5.12 1.01 15.13
C VAL A 133 5.94 0.87 16.42
N TRP A 134 6.54 1.97 16.81
CA TRP A 134 7.43 2.07 17.96
C TRP A 134 6.75 2.83 19.08
N ILE A 135 6.86 2.33 20.31
CA ILE A 135 6.40 2.99 21.54
C ILE A 135 7.63 3.24 22.41
N ASP A 136 7.93 4.52 22.71
CA ASP A 136 9.08 4.94 23.52
C ASP A 136 10.40 4.30 23.08
N GLY A 137 10.60 4.10 21.79
CA GLY A 137 11.82 3.54 21.22
C GLY A 137 11.86 2.00 21.14
N MET A 138 10.77 1.29 21.46
CA MET A 138 10.63 -0.15 21.26
C MET A 138 9.62 -0.43 20.14
N GLU A 139 10.04 -1.19 19.12
CA GLU A 139 9.13 -1.73 18.11
C GLU A 139 8.14 -2.69 18.74
N CYS A 140 6.85 -2.42 18.57
CA CYS A 140 5.76 -3.23 19.13
C CYS A 140 4.88 -3.90 18.10
N THR A 141 4.82 -3.37 16.87
CA THR A 141 3.91 -3.88 15.83
C THR A 141 4.48 -3.64 14.44
N GLN A 142 4.38 -4.64 13.59
CA GLN A 142 4.53 -4.49 12.15
C GLN A 142 3.18 -4.14 11.55
N PHE A 143 3.09 -3.04 10.82
CA PHE A 143 1.87 -2.53 10.17
C PHE A 143 2.11 -2.49 8.67
N THR A 144 1.45 -3.34 7.88
CA THR A 144 1.75 -3.52 6.46
C THR A 144 0.50 -3.44 5.59
N TYR A 145 0.52 -2.63 4.56
CA TYR A 145 -0.45 -2.70 3.46
C TYR A 145 0.05 -3.70 2.41
N PHE A 146 -0.49 -4.90 2.42
CA PHE A 146 -0.12 -5.92 1.45
C PHE A 146 -0.49 -5.52 0.03
N GLN A 147 0.48 -5.63 -0.86
CA GLN A 147 0.31 -5.39 -2.28
C GLN A 147 0.32 -6.69 -3.08
N GLN A 148 1.09 -7.68 -2.64
CA GLN A 148 1.25 -8.96 -3.33
C GLN A 148 1.45 -10.10 -2.33
N VAL A 149 0.88 -11.26 -2.62
CA VAL A 149 1.07 -12.52 -1.89
C VAL A 149 1.13 -13.68 -2.88
N GLY A 150 2.10 -14.59 -2.72
CA GLY A 150 2.30 -15.70 -3.64
C GLY A 150 2.65 -15.28 -5.06
N GLY A 151 3.18 -14.06 -5.26
CA GLY A 151 3.44 -13.48 -6.58
C GLY A 151 2.18 -12.93 -7.27
N ILE A 152 1.02 -12.93 -6.61
CA ILE A 152 -0.26 -12.42 -7.13
C ILE A 152 -0.54 -11.07 -6.50
N ASP A 153 -0.78 -10.05 -7.33
CA ASP A 153 -1.20 -8.73 -6.87
C ASP A 153 -2.58 -8.81 -6.21
N LEU A 154 -2.71 -8.21 -5.03
CA LEU A 154 -3.97 -8.22 -4.28
C LEU A 154 -4.94 -7.17 -4.81
N ASP A 155 -6.18 -7.59 -5.01
CA ASP A 155 -7.28 -6.71 -5.41
C ASP A 155 -8.59 -7.14 -4.70
N PRO A 156 -9.08 -6.35 -3.73
CA PRO A 156 -8.43 -5.18 -3.14
C PRO A 156 -7.21 -5.54 -2.26
N PRO A 157 -6.27 -4.59 -2.04
CA PRO A 157 -5.21 -4.74 -1.03
C PRO A 157 -5.78 -4.92 0.36
N SER A 158 -5.06 -5.70 1.19
CA SER A 158 -5.38 -5.89 2.61
C SER A 158 -4.38 -5.14 3.49
N VAL A 159 -4.77 -4.90 4.75
CA VAL A 159 -3.83 -4.48 5.79
C VAL A 159 -3.57 -5.64 6.73
N GLU A 160 -2.32 -5.78 7.12
CA GLU A 160 -1.84 -6.68 8.15
C GLU A 160 -1.33 -5.88 9.35
N LEU A 161 -1.77 -6.27 10.54
CA LEU A 161 -1.24 -5.78 11.81
C LEU A 161 -0.67 -6.98 12.57
N THR A 162 0.63 -6.97 12.81
CA THR A 162 1.33 -8.04 13.52
C THR A 162 1.89 -7.49 14.82
N TYR A 163 1.16 -7.67 15.91
CA TYR A 163 1.59 -7.23 17.23
C TYR A 163 2.62 -8.20 17.82
N GLY A 164 3.73 -7.70 18.31
CA GLY A 164 4.66 -8.42 19.16
C GLY A 164 4.13 -8.48 20.59
N THR A 165 3.45 -9.57 20.95
CA THR A 165 2.69 -9.63 22.19
C THR A 165 3.56 -9.55 23.43
N GLU A 166 4.76 -10.17 23.41
CA GLU A 166 5.73 -10.09 24.49
C GLU A 166 6.22 -8.64 24.70
N ARG A 167 6.55 -7.93 23.63
CA ARG A 167 7.01 -6.54 23.70
C ARG A 167 5.94 -5.61 24.23
N LEU A 168 4.67 -5.77 23.79
CA LEU A 168 3.55 -5.02 24.37
C LEU A 168 3.34 -5.32 25.86
N ALA A 169 3.41 -6.61 26.23
CA ALA A 169 3.27 -7.00 27.63
C ALA A 169 4.43 -6.48 28.49
N MET A 170 5.68 -6.55 28.00
CA MET A 170 6.85 -5.98 28.67
C MET A 170 6.66 -4.49 28.92
N TYR A 171 6.19 -3.78 27.92
CA TYR A 171 5.88 -2.36 28.03
C TYR A 171 4.82 -2.07 29.10
N LEU A 172 3.69 -2.78 29.06
CA LEU A 172 2.58 -2.62 30.01
C LEU A 172 2.95 -3.02 31.45
N GLN A 173 3.76 -4.06 31.61
CA GLN A 173 4.22 -4.53 32.91
C GLN A 173 5.44 -3.75 33.43
N GLY A 174 6.16 -3.03 32.54
CA GLY A 174 7.39 -2.29 32.87
C GLY A 174 8.51 -3.24 33.30
N VAL A 175 8.73 -4.30 32.52
CA VAL A 175 9.83 -5.27 32.69
C VAL A 175 10.74 -5.23 31.47
N ASP A 176 12.03 -5.48 31.68
CA ASP A 176 13.07 -5.39 30.65
C ASP A 176 13.49 -6.76 30.10
N ASN A 177 12.82 -7.84 30.52
CA ASN A 177 13.11 -9.18 30.10
C ASN A 177 11.80 -9.96 29.87
N ALA A 178 11.62 -10.55 28.70
CA ALA A 178 10.42 -11.32 28.35
C ALA A 178 10.15 -12.48 29.33
N PHE A 179 11.20 -13.10 29.89
CA PHE A 179 11.04 -14.19 30.86
C PHE A 179 10.51 -13.73 32.23
N ASP A 180 10.57 -12.43 32.52
CA ASP A 180 10.05 -11.85 33.77
C ASP A 180 8.59 -11.40 33.64
N LEU A 181 7.99 -11.53 32.44
CA LEU A 181 6.58 -11.23 32.24
C LEU A 181 5.71 -12.10 33.16
N GLU A 182 4.79 -11.52 33.87
CA GLU A 182 3.75 -12.22 34.58
C GLU A 182 2.72 -12.75 33.56
N TRP A 183 2.67 -14.08 33.40
CA TRP A 183 1.69 -14.75 32.51
C TRP A 183 0.29 -14.73 33.11
N VAL A 184 0.21 -15.16 34.37
CA VAL A 184 -0.91 -14.99 35.29
C VAL A 184 -0.31 -14.74 36.68
N PRO A 185 -1.08 -14.29 37.68
CA PRO A 185 -0.54 -14.02 39.02
C PRO A 185 0.26 -15.21 39.57
N GLY A 186 1.55 -14.99 39.82
CA GLY A 186 2.47 -15.98 40.40
C GLY A 186 3.09 -16.97 39.38
N VAL A 187 2.85 -16.84 38.09
CA VAL A 187 3.49 -17.64 37.03
C VAL A 187 4.09 -16.71 36.00
N THR A 188 5.39 -16.83 35.75
CA THR A 188 6.09 -16.02 34.77
C THR A 188 6.15 -16.70 33.39
N TYR A 189 6.40 -15.90 32.35
CA TYR A 189 6.72 -16.41 31.01
C TYR A 189 7.95 -17.33 31.06
N GLY A 190 8.92 -17.02 31.90
CA GLY A 190 10.11 -17.83 32.13
C GLY A 190 9.81 -19.21 32.71
N ASP A 191 8.86 -19.29 33.65
CA ASP A 191 8.42 -20.60 34.21
C ASP A 191 7.84 -21.50 33.14
N VAL A 192 7.19 -20.92 32.13
CA VAL A 192 6.56 -21.66 31.04
C VAL A 192 7.54 -22.01 29.92
N TYR A 193 8.40 -21.04 29.48
CA TYR A 193 9.12 -21.18 28.21
C TYR A 193 10.64 -21.16 28.29
N LYS A 194 11.28 -20.70 29.36
CA LYS A 194 12.73 -20.55 29.41
C LYS A 194 13.50 -21.85 29.15
N THR A 195 13.05 -22.93 29.77
CA THR A 195 13.65 -24.27 29.58
C THR A 195 13.44 -24.75 28.13
N SER A 196 12.24 -24.55 27.60
CA SER A 196 11.90 -24.92 26.22
C SER A 196 12.78 -24.14 25.23
N GLU A 197 12.95 -22.83 25.41
CA GLU A 197 13.79 -21.98 24.57
C GLU A 197 15.25 -22.45 24.55
N SER A 198 15.79 -22.82 25.70
CA SER A 198 17.14 -23.37 25.81
C SER A 198 17.29 -24.68 25.05
N GLN A 199 16.33 -25.61 25.23
CA GLN A 199 16.37 -26.93 24.58
C GLN A 199 16.21 -26.82 23.07
N TRP A 200 15.28 -25.95 22.58
CA TRP A 200 15.09 -25.76 21.16
C TRP A 200 16.30 -25.04 20.52
N SER A 201 16.93 -24.09 21.21
CA SER A 201 18.18 -23.48 20.73
C SER A 201 19.27 -24.53 20.58
N THR A 202 19.46 -25.42 21.57
CA THR A 202 20.42 -26.52 21.50
C THR A 202 20.10 -27.43 20.30
N TYR A 203 18.84 -27.83 20.13
CA TYR A 203 18.45 -28.67 18.99
C TYR A 203 18.72 -27.95 17.65
N HIS A 204 18.28 -26.70 17.50
CA HIS A 204 18.40 -25.96 16.25
C HIS A 204 19.85 -25.69 15.85
N PHE A 205 20.71 -25.37 16.81
CA PHE A 205 22.09 -24.98 16.50
C PHE A 205 23.09 -26.13 16.55
N GLU A 206 22.81 -27.17 17.35
CA GLU A 206 23.83 -28.18 17.65
C GLU A 206 23.43 -29.59 17.22
N LEU A 207 22.18 -30.00 17.42
CA LEU A 207 21.78 -31.42 17.34
C LEU A 207 20.97 -31.82 16.12
N ALA A 208 20.23 -30.90 15.50
CA ALA A 208 19.38 -31.24 14.37
C ALA A 208 20.16 -31.95 13.25
N ASP A 209 19.70 -33.14 12.84
CA ASP A 209 20.38 -33.98 11.84
C ASP A 209 20.25 -33.35 10.45
N ILE A 210 21.38 -32.90 9.89
CA ILE A 210 21.45 -32.22 8.61
C ILE A 210 21.00 -33.12 7.46
N ALA A 211 21.39 -34.40 7.45
CA ALA A 211 21.05 -35.31 6.38
C ALA A 211 19.53 -35.64 6.37
N LEU A 212 18.95 -35.83 7.56
CA LEU A 212 17.50 -35.97 7.73
C LEU A 212 16.77 -34.71 7.21
N LEU A 213 17.19 -33.52 7.62
CA LEU A 213 16.54 -32.28 7.21
C LEU A 213 16.63 -32.04 5.69
N GLN A 214 17.77 -32.34 5.07
CA GLN A 214 17.92 -32.26 3.61
C GLN A 214 16.98 -33.24 2.90
N GLN A 215 16.83 -34.44 3.40
CA GLN A 215 15.88 -35.42 2.85
C GLN A 215 14.44 -34.98 3.04
N CYS A 216 14.07 -34.50 4.23
CA CYS A 216 12.75 -33.96 4.52
C CYS A 216 12.39 -32.80 3.57
N PHE A 217 13.33 -31.89 3.31
CA PHE A 217 13.10 -30.78 2.38
C PHE A 217 12.70 -31.29 0.99
N ILE A 218 13.44 -32.29 0.47
CA ILE A 218 13.18 -32.87 -0.86
C ILE A 218 11.82 -33.62 -0.87
N ASP A 219 11.54 -34.38 0.19
CA ASP A 219 10.31 -35.17 0.27
C ASP A 219 9.07 -34.28 0.42
N TYR A 220 9.13 -33.20 1.20
CA TYR A 220 8.04 -32.24 1.35
C TYR A 220 7.79 -31.44 0.07
N GLU A 221 8.86 -31.03 -0.64
CA GLU A 221 8.74 -30.39 -1.95
C GLU A 221 8.01 -31.30 -2.96
N ARG A 222 8.44 -32.58 -3.03
CA ARG A 222 7.81 -33.56 -3.91
C ARG A 222 6.33 -33.81 -3.57
N GLU A 223 6.01 -33.90 -2.27
CA GLU A 223 4.62 -34.13 -1.84
C GLU A 223 3.74 -32.90 -2.06
N CYS A 224 4.29 -31.68 -1.91
CA CYS A 224 3.61 -30.46 -2.32
C CYS A 224 3.20 -30.51 -3.81
N GLU A 225 4.14 -30.87 -4.68
CA GLU A 225 3.88 -30.96 -6.12
C GLU A 225 2.82 -32.03 -6.45
N ARG A 226 2.86 -33.20 -5.80
CA ARG A 226 1.83 -34.24 -5.94
C ARG A 226 0.43 -33.76 -5.53
N CYS A 227 0.33 -32.95 -4.48
CA CYS A 227 -0.94 -32.33 -4.07
C CYS A 227 -1.44 -31.35 -5.16
N LEU A 228 -0.54 -30.53 -5.70
CA LEU A 228 -0.87 -29.55 -6.73
C LEU A 228 -1.35 -30.20 -8.04
N GLU A 229 -0.75 -31.35 -8.44
CA GLU A 229 -1.19 -32.14 -9.60
C GLU A 229 -2.65 -32.62 -9.48
N ARG A 230 -3.17 -32.68 -8.27
CA ARG A 230 -4.56 -33.05 -7.95
C ARG A 230 -5.46 -31.85 -7.62
N GLY A 231 -4.96 -30.63 -7.74
CA GLY A 231 -5.70 -29.40 -7.37
C GLY A 231 -5.94 -29.25 -5.86
N LEU A 232 -5.12 -29.87 -5.01
CA LEU A 232 -5.29 -29.83 -3.55
C LEU A 232 -4.44 -28.68 -2.96
N SER A 233 -4.85 -27.44 -3.15
CA SER A 233 -4.10 -26.24 -2.75
C SER A 233 -3.80 -26.19 -1.25
N ARG A 234 -4.76 -26.55 -0.39
CA ARG A 234 -4.61 -26.46 1.08
C ARG A 234 -3.65 -27.50 1.64
N PRO A 235 -3.74 -28.80 1.33
CA PRO A 235 -2.69 -29.77 1.70
C PRO A 235 -1.32 -29.41 1.12
N ALA A 236 -1.26 -28.93 -0.13
CA ALA A 236 -0.02 -28.46 -0.75
C ALA A 236 0.62 -27.33 0.07
N TYR A 237 -0.20 -26.41 0.59
CA TYR A 237 0.29 -25.30 1.41
C TYR A 237 0.95 -25.77 2.71
N ASP A 238 0.40 -26.77 3.38
CA ASP A 238 1.03 -27.39 4.57
C ASP A 238 2.44 -27.90 4.24
N PHE A 239 2.64 -28.49 3.06
CA PHE A 239 3.96 -28.92 2.63
C PHE A 239 4.89 -27.76 2.27
N VAL A 240 4.36 -26.62 1.78
CA VAL A 240 5.15 -25.38 1.66
C VAL A 240 5.67 -24.93 3.01
N LEU A 241 4.81 -24.93 4.04
CA LEU A 241 5.19 -24.54 5.40
C LEU A 241 6.27 -25.45 5.97
N LYS A 242 6.09 -26.77 5.85
CA LYS A 242 7.07 -27.78 6.28
C LYS A 242 8.41 -27.61 5.54
N THR A 243 8.38 -27.37 4.24
CA THR A 243 9.58 -27.11 3.43
C THR A 243 10.30 -25.85 3.90
N SER A 244 9.54 -24.77 4.15
CA SER A 244 10.06 -23.49 4.65
C SER A 244 10.68 -23.64 6.05
N HIS A 245 9.99 -24.33 6.96
CA HIS A 245 10.52 -24.57 8.31
C HIS A 245 11.79 -25.42 8.28
N THR A 246 11.82 -26.48 7.45
CA THR A 246 13.01 -27.32 7.26
C THR A 246 14.20 -26.52 6.75
N PHE A 247 13.97 -25.59 5.81
CA PHE A 247 15.02 -24.66 5.36
C PHE A 247 15.52 -23.80 6.53
N ASN A 248 14.63 -23.24 7.36
CA ASN A 248 15.02 -22.45 8.51
C ASN A 248 15.86 -23.24 9.53
N LEU A 249 15.59 -24.53 9.70
CA LEU A 249 16.39 -25.42 10.53
C LEU A 249 17.79 -25.66 9.92
N LEU A 250 17.87 -25.90 8.62
CA LEU A 250 19.15 -26.05 7.91
C LEU A 250 20.00 -24.76 7.99
N ASP A 251 19.35 -23.59 7.85
CA ASP A 251 20.00 -22.29 7.98
C ASP A 251 20.52 -22.06 9.41
N ALA A 252 19.74 -22.38 10.44
CA ALA A 252 20.15 -22.30 11.84
C ALA A 252 21.32 -23.25 12.16
N ARG A 253 21.32 -24.47 11.59
CA ARG A 253 22.42 -25.44 11.72
C ARG A 253 23.71 -25.00 11.01
N GLY A 254 23.69 -23.87 10.25
CA GLY A 254 24.81 -23.46 9.42
C GLY A 254 25.11 -24.42 8.25
N ALA A 255 24.13 -25.24 7.86
CA ALA A 255 24.26 -26.26 6.81
C ALA A 255 24.01 -25.69 5.40
N VAL A 256 23.68 -24.41 5.28
CA VAL A 256 23.38 -23.72 4.03
C VAL A 256 24.35 -22.58 3.81
N SER A 257 25.12 -22.62 2.74
CA SER A 257 25.99 -21.51 2.34
C SER A 257 25.17 -20.31 1.82
N VAL A 258 25.78 -19.11 1.79
CA VAL A 258 25.13 -17.89 1.27
C VAL A 258 24.61 -18.09 -0.17
N THR A 259 25.36 -18.81 -1.00
CA THR A 259 24.95 -19.10 -2.40
C THR A 259 23.78 -20.06 -2.46
N GLU A 260 23.80 -21.14 -1.67
CA GLU A 260 22.72 -22.13 -1.62
C GLU A 260 21.45 -21.55 -1.05
N ARG A 261 21.54 -20.65 -0.08
CA ARG A 261 20.40 -19.97 0.56
C ARG A 261 19.44 -19.37 -0.48
N THR A 262 19.97 -18.68 -1.49
CA THR A 262 19.17 -18.12 -2.58
C THR A 262 18.40 -19.21 -3.34
N GLY A 263 19.03 -20.37 -3.56
CA GLY A 263 18.42 -21.52 -4.19
C GLY A 263 17.26 -22.12 -3.37
N TYR A 264 17.46 -22.30 -2.06
CA TYR A 264 16.39 -22.78 -1.16
C TYR A 264 15.21 -21.82 -1.11
N ILE A 265 15.46 -20.52 -0.95
CA ILE A 265 14.42 -19.47 -0.96
C ILE A 265 13.63 -19.50 -2.28
N ALA A 266 14.31 -19.62 -3.42
CA ALA A 266 13.66 -19.67 -4.73
C ALA A 266 12.76 -20.90 -4.88
N ARG A 267 13.16 -22.08 -4.36
CA ARG A 267 12.37 -23.30 -4.38
C ARG A 267 11.09 -23.14 -3.56
N VAL A 268 11.21 -22.67 -2.30
CA VAL A 268 10.03 -22.45 -1.43
C VAL A 268 9.09 -21.41 -2.07
N ARG A 269 9.63 -20.30 -2.58
CA ARG A 269 8.85 -19.27 -3.28
C ARG A 269 8.08 -19.84 -4.48
N ASN A 270 8.72 -20.71 -5.27
CA ASN A 270 8.07 -21.32 -6.42
C ASN A 270 6.90 -22.24 -6.00
N LEU A 271 7.06 -23.01 -4.92
CA LEU A 271 5.97 -23.81 -4.35
C LEU A 271 4.83 -22.91 -3.85
N ALA A 272 5.15 -21.87 -3.08
CA ALA A 272 4.17 -20.91 -2.58
C ALA A 272 3.38 -20.25 -3.72
N ARG A 273 4.06 -19.86 -4.80
CA ARG A 273 3.42 -19.30 -6.00
C ARG A 273 2.47 -20.30 -6.66
N LYS A 274 2.91 -21.53 -6.91
CA LYS A 274 2.07 -22.58 -7.50
C LYS A 274 0.81 -22.86 -6.64
N VAL A 275 0.96 -22.86 -5.31
CA VAL A 275 -0.18 -23.00 -4.39
C VAL A 275 -1.13 -21.83 -4.50
N ALA A 276 -0.60 -20.59 -4.53
CA ALA A 276 -1.42 -19.39 -4.65
C ALA A 276 -2.18 -19.36 -5.99
N GLU A 277 -1.53 -19.71 -7.11
CA GLU A 277 -2.14 -19.82 -8.43
C GLU A 277 -3.26 -20.89 -8.45
N THR A 278 -3.01 -22.07 -7.86
CA THR A 278 -4.00 -23.14 -7.77
C THR A 278 -5.21 -22.72 -6.92
N TYR A 279 -4.96 -22.10 -5.76
CA TYR A 279 -6.02 -21.60 -4.89
C TYR A 279 -6.83 -20.48 -5.56
N PHE A 280 -6.17 -19.56 -6.25
CA PHE A 280 -6.85 -18.47 -6.98
C PHE A 280 -7.76 -19.02 -8.09
N ALA A 281 -7.29 -20.02 -8.84
CA ALA A 281 -8.10 -20.68 -9.86
C ALA A 281 -9.32 -21.43 -9.27
N GLU A 282 -9.23 -21.96 -8.04
CA GLU A 282 -10.38 -22.53 -7.33
C GLU A 282 -11.46 -21.47 -7.03
N LEU A 283 -11.04 -20.23 -6.70
CA LEU A 283 -11.97 -19.13 -6.42
C LEU A 283 -12.74 -18.70 -7.68
N ASP A 284 -12.06 -18.62 -8.83
CA ASP A 284 -12.68 -18.27 -10.10
C ASP A 284 -13.65 -19.35 -10.61
N ALA A 285 -13.45 -20.61 -10.25
CA ALA A 285 -14.31 -21.73 -10.62
C ALA A 285 -15.56 -21.88 -9.70
N GLY A 286 -15.59 -21.17 -8.57
CA GLY A 286 -16.71 -21.17 -7.63
C GLY A 286 -17.90 -20.36 -8.14
N PRO A 287 -19.13 -20.55 -7.56
CA PRO A 287 -20.24 -19.66 -7.85
C PRO A 287 -19.81 -18.23 -7.46
N ALA A 288 -19.98 -17.27 -8.39
CA ALA A 288 -19.68 -15.86 -8.13
C ALA A 288 -20.41 -15.44 -6.85
N ALA A 289 -19.64 -15.14 -5.79
CA ALA A 289 -20.20 -14.51 -4.63
C ALA A 289 -20.83 -13.19 -5.09
N GLU A 290 -22.10 -12.97 -4.79
CA GLU A 290 -22.70 -11.65 -4.98
C GLU A 290 -21.88 -10.69 -4.12
N ASN A 291 -20.99 -9.95 -4.77
CA ASN A 291 -20.19 -8.92 -4.10
C ASN A 291 -21.15 -8.01 -3.36
N PRO A 292 -21.11 -7.91 -2.03
CA PRO A 292 -21.75 -6.81 -1.36
C PRO A 292 -21.04 -5.57 -1.89
N VAL A 293 -21.72 -4.82 -2.73
CA VAL A 293 -21.26 -3.53 -3.26
C VAL A 293 -20.76 -2.75 -2.05
N GLY A 294 -19.44 -2.64 -1.93
CA GLY A 294 -18.84 -1.80 -0.90
C GLY A 294 -19.47 -0.44 -1.03
N ALA A 295 -19.87 0.15 0.10
CA ALA A 295 -20.49 1.47 0.11
C ALA A 295 -19.67 2.38 -0.81
N ALA A 296 -20.33 2.92 -1.83
CA ALA A 296 -19.71 3.86 -2.74
C ALA A 296 -18.97 4.93 -1.91
N PRO A 297 -17.76 5.32 -2.27
CA PRO A 297 -17.03 6.34 -1.54
C PRO A 297 -17.96 7.53 -1.35
N ALA A 298 -18.01 8.08 -0.13
CA ALA A 298 -18.84 9.23 0.20
C ALA A 298 -18.65 10.28 -0.90
N ALA A 299 -19.78 10.71 -1.49
CA ALA A 299 -19.76 11.62 -2.60
C ALA A 299 -18.84 12.80 -2.30
N VAL A 300 -17.82 12.98 -3.12
CA VAL A 300 -17.03 14.20 -3.15
C VAL A 300 -18.04 15.35 -3.22
N ARG A 301 -18.10 16.19 -2.20
CA ARG A 301 -18.85 17.44 -2.30
C ARG A 301 -18.11 18.31 -3.32
N SER A 302 -18.51 18.19 -4.57
CA SER A 302 -18.15 19.18 -5.58
C SER A 302 -18.80 20.47 -5.14
N ALA A 303 -18.00 21.47 -4.83
CA ALA A 303 -18.54 22.83 -4.74
C ALA A 303 -19.19 23.18 -6.09
N ALA A 304 -20.38 23.75 -6.04
CA ALA A 304 -21.05 24.20 -7.26
C ALA A 304 -20.10 25.15 -8.03
N PRO A 305 -20.10 25.12 -9.36
CA PRO A 305 -19.28 26.04 -10.15
C PRO A 305 -19.67 27.46 -9.80
N VAL A 306 -18.74 28.20 -9.20
CA VAL A 306 -18.91 29.61 -8.88
C VAL A 306 -18.80 30.39 -10.19
N THR A 307 -19.82 31.13 -10.54
CA THR A 307 -19.91 31.88 -11.80
C THR A 307 -20.04 33.41 -11.59
N SER A 308 -19.46 33.90 -10.48
CA SER A 308 -19.48 35.33 -10.18
C SER A 308 -18.42 36.07 -10.99
N PRO A 309 -18.66 37.36 -11.40
CA PRO A 309 -17.65 38.17 -12.02
C PRO A 309 -16.37 38.34 -11.17
N GLU A 310 -16.49 38.26 -9.86
CA GLU A 310 -15.35 38.34 -8.92
C GLU A 310 -14.39 37.13 -9.04
N ASP A 311 -14.84 36.02 -9.63
CA ASP A 311 -14.03 34.83 -9.85
C ASP A 311 -13.03 34.95 -11.00
N ARG A 312 -13.00 36.10 -11.69
CA ARG A 312 -12.05 36.39 -12.78
C ARG A 312 -10.83 37.19 -12.33
N GLU A 313 -10.82 37.65 -11.08
CA GLU A 313 -9.65 38.35 -10.53
C GLU A 313 -8.56 37.32 -10.13
N PRO A 314 -7.28 37.69 -10.26
CA PRO A 314 -6.18 36.85 -9.80
C PRO A 314 -6.27 36.60 -8.30
N ARG A 315 -6.11 35.33 -7.87
CA ARG A 315 -6.16 34.94 -6.46
C ARG A 315 -5.06 33.91 -6.12
N ASP A 316 -4.72 33.83 -4.86
CA ASP A 316 -3.82 32.78 -4.39
C ASP A 316 -4.54 31.42 -4.44
N PHE A 317 -3.81 30.39 -4.78
CA PHE A 317 -4.29 29.01 -4.79
C PHE A 317 -3.48 28.16 -3.83
N LEU A 318 -4.16 27.39 -2.98
CA LEU A 318 -3.57 26.41 -2.08
C LEU A 318 -4.18 25.04 -2.34
N LEU A 319 -3.35 24.05 -2.58
CA LEU A 319 -3.73 22.63 -2.53
C LEU A 319 -3.02 21.96 -1.36
N GLU A 320 -3.78 21.31 -0.47
CA GLU A 320 -3.25 20.47 0.59
C GLU A 320 -3.66 19.01 0.37
N ILE A 321 -2.68 18.11 0.38
CA ILE A 321 -2.85 16.67 0.31
C ILE A 321 -2.43 16.10 1.65
N GLY A 322 -3.41 15.65 2.45
CA GLY A 322 -3.15 14.97 3.71
C GLY A 322 -2.95 13.48 3.47
N VAL A 323 -1.88 12.93 4.03
CA VAL A 323 -1.46 11.54 3.82
C VAL A 323 -1.08 10.89 5.15
N GLU A 324 -0.97 9.59 5.17
CA GLU A 324 -0.30 8.86 6.24
C GLU A 324 1.22 9.07 6.15
N GLU A 325 1.98 8.67 7.16
CA GLU A 325 3.41 8.98 7.29
C GLU A 325 4.24 8.56 6.07
N MET A 326 4.58 9.53 5.23
CA MET A 326 5.45 9.31 4.07
C MET A 326 6.92 9.18 4.49
N PRO A 327 7.67 8.29 3.82
CA PRO A 327 9.11 8.23 3.98
C PRO A 327 9.81 9.51 3.48
N ALA A 328 11.00 9.77 4.01
CA ALA A 328 11.79 10.95 3.64
C ALA A 328 12.08 11.00 2.13
N SER A 329 12.29 9.85 1.50
CA SER A 329 12.49 9.71 0.05
C SER A 329 11.27 10.19 -0.76
N ALA A 330 10.06 9.88 -0.31
CA ALA A 330 8.82 10.34 -0.94
C ALA A 330 8.60 11.84 -0.71
N CYS A 331 8.90 12.35 0.50
CA CYS A 331 8.86 13.79 0.78
C CYS A 331 9.80 14.55 -0.16
N ARG A 332 11.01 14.05 -0.36
CA ARG A 332 12.00 14.64 -1.27
C ARG A 332 11.52 14.61 -2.72
N ALA A 333 10.98 13.47 -3.18
CA ALA A 333 10.44 13.35 -4.53
C ALA A 333 9.30 14.36 -4.78
N ALA A 334 8.42 14.56 -3.80
CA ALA A 334 7.36 15.57 -3.91
C ALA A 334 7.90 16.99 -4.07
N ILE A 335 8.92 17.36 -3.29
CA ILE A 335 9.57 18.70 -3.39
C ILE A 335 10.20 18.88 -4.77
N ASP A 336 10.88 17.89 -5.29
CA ASP A 336 11.64 17.99 -6.53
C ASP A 336 10.76 17.94 -7.78
N LEU A 337 9.65 17.20 -7.76
CA LEU A 337 8.82 16.96 -8.95
C LEU A 337 7.62 17.88 -9.08
N LEU A 338 7.02 18.34 -7.97
CA LEU A 338 5.77 19.11 -8.02
C LEU A 338 5.89 20.46 -8.73
N PRO A 339 6.97 21.26 -8.60
CA PRO A 339 7.04 22.55 -9.25
C PRO A 339 6.81 22.47 -10.77
N GLU A 340 7.57 21.63 -11.46
CA GLU A 340 7.44 21.42 -12.91
C GLU A 340 6.09 20.79 -13.28
N ARG A 341 5.62 19.84 -12.47
CA ARG A 341 4.36 19.13 -12.72
C ARG A 341 3.16 20.07 -12.62
N VAL A 342 3.07 20.85 -11.56
CA VAL A 342 1.98 21.81 -11.34
C VAL A 342 1.98 22.87 -12.43
N SER A 343 3.13 23.48 -12.69
CA SER A 343 3.29 24.44 -13.79
C SER A 343 2.78 23.86 -15.11
N GLY A 344 3.22 22.66 -15.49
CA GLY A 344 2.80 22.00 -16.72
C GLY A 344 1.29 21.73 -16.79
N LEU A 345 0.65 21.35 -15.69
CA LEU A 345 -0.79 21.10 -15.63
C LEU A 345 -1.61 22.39 -15.78
N PHE A 346 -1.19 23.49 -15.14
CA PHE A 346 -1.82 24.80 -15.31
C PHE A 346 -1.63 25.34 -16.73
N SER A 347 -0.40 25.29 -17.26
CA SER A 347 -0.10 25.71 -18.63
C SER A 347 -0.86 24.88 -19.66
N ALA A 348 -1.07 23.57 -19.39
CA ALA A 348 -1.91 22.71 -20.24
C ALA A 348 -3.36 23.19 -20.32
N GLU A 349 -3.88 23.87 -19.32
CA GLU A 349 -5.21 24.49 -19.33
C GLU A 349 -5.20 25.98 -19.73
N GLY A 350 -4.06 26.56 -20.12
CA GLY A 350 -3.95 27.95 -20.54
C GLY A 350 -3.83 28.95 -19.40
N VAL A 351 -3.38 28.49 -18.26
CA VAL A 351 -3.02 29.33 -17.12
C VAL A 351 -1.51 29.25 -16.95
N ASP A 352 -0.77 30.26 -17.35
CA ASP A 352 0.70 30.25 -17.34
C ASP A 352 1.21 30.52 -15.92
N ILE A 353 1.87 29.53 -15.36
CA ILE A 353 2.53 29.57 -14.05
C ILE A 353 3.96 29.09 -14.26
N ALA A 354 4.96 29.87 -13.84
CA ALA A 354 6.34 29.39 -13.91
C ALA A 354 6.63 28.39 -12.78
N PRO A 355 7.47 27.37 -13.01
CA PRO A 355 7.85 26.43 -11.94
C PRO A 355 8.44 27.12 -10.71
N SER A 356 9.13 28.24 -10.87
CA SER A 356 9.69 29.06 -9.78
C SER A 356 8.62 29.68 -8.87
N ASP A 357 7.39 29.83 -9.36
CA ASP A 357 6.28 30.45 -8.63
C ASP A 357 5.47 29.39 -7.83
N VAL A 358 5.78 28.11 -8.04
CA VAL A 358 5.17 27.01 -7.32
C VAL A 358 5.92 26.76 -6.01
N GLN A 359 5.33 27.14 -4.91
CA GLN A 359 5.88 26.86 -3.57
C GLN A 359 5.37 25.51 -3.08
N VAL A 360 6.29 24.59 -2.80
CA VAL A 360 5.97 23.25 -2.30
C VAL A 360 6.51 23.10 -0.88
N MET A 361 5.63 22.75 0.03
CA MET A 361 5.94 22.46 1.44
C MET A 361 5.52 21.04 1.76
N VAL A 362 6.43 20.25 2.34
CA VAL A 362 6.18 18.82 2.62
C VAL A 362 6.58 18.49 4.04
N SER A 363 5.72 17.73 4.68
CA SER A 363 6.00 17.03 5.95
C SER A 363 5.62 15.54 5.76
N PRO A 364 5.99 14.65 6.68
CA PRO A 364 5.62 13.24 6.55
C PRO A 364 4.12 12.98 6.33
N ARG A 365 3.25 13.85 6.87
CA ARG A 365 1.78 13.66 6.78
C ARG A 365 1.08 14.65 5.85
N ARG A 366 1.81 15.51 5.13
CA ARG A 366 1.18 16.60 4.36
C ARG A 366 2.06 17.07 3.22
N ILE A 367 1.44 17.25 2.07
CA ILE A 367 2.01 17.99 0.93
C ILE A 367 1.14 19.23 0.73
N ALA A 368 1.74 20.40 0.65
CA ALA A 368 1.05 21.65 0.34
C ALA A 368 1.70 22.32 -0.86
N VAL A 369 0.87 22.77 -1.80
CA VAL A 369 1.25 23.51 -2.99
C VAL A 369 0.59 24.88 -2.92
N LEU A 370 1.39 25.94 -2.92
CA LEU A 370 0.92 27.32 -2.88
C LEU A 370 1.36 28.05 -4.15
N LEU A 371 0.41 28.68 -4.83
CA LEU A 371 0.62 29.57 -5.95
C LEU A 371 0.08 30.94 -5.60
N LYS A 372 0.84 31.99 -5.89
CA LYS A 372 0.45 33.37 -5.65
C LYS A 372 -0.12 34.02 -6.94
N GLY A 373 -1.23 34.73 -6.79
CA GLY A 373 -1.79 35.56 -7.86
C GLY A 373 -2.14 34.77 -9.14
N VAL A 374 -2.70 33.58 -9.00
CA VAL A 374 -3.13 32.75 -10.14
C VAL A 374 -4.21 33.49 -10.93
N PRO A 375 -4.06 33.66 -12.29
CA PRO A 375 -5.04 34.36 -13.13
C PRO A 375 -6.46 33.77 -12.96
N GLY A 376 -7.46 34.62 -12.86
CA GLY A 376 -8.86 34.20 -12.69
C GLY A 376 -9.49 33.57 -13.92
N GLU A 377 -8.85 33.74 -15.09
CA GLU A 377 -9.29 33.15 -16.36
C GLU A 377 -8.11 32.51 -17.10
N GLN A 378 -8.37 31.45 -17.84
CA GLN A 378 -7.41 30.91 -18.79
C GLN A 378 -7.22 31.87 -19.96
N ALA A 379 -5.99 32.00 -20.44
CA ALA A 379 -5.72 32.76 -21.67
C ALA A 379 -6.41 32.12 -22.87
N PRO A 380 -7.03 32.90 -23.76
CA PRO A 380 -7.57 32.36 -25.01
C PRO A 380 -6.48 31.67 -25.82
N ARG A 381 -6.75 30.46 -26.29
CA ARG A 381 -5.80 29.67 -27.09
C ARG A 381 -6.12 29.75 -28.55
N GLU A 382 -5.10 29.86 -29.37
CA GLU A 382 -5.23 29.70 -30.81
C GLU A 382 -5.56 28.22 -31.12
N ILE A 383 -6.76 27.97 -31.63
CA ILE A 383 -7.17 26.67 -32.15
C ILE A 383 -6.85 26.66 -33.63
N VAL A 384 -5.87 25.84 -34.02
CA VAL A 384 -5.44 25.70 -35.40
C VAL A 384 -5.88 24.31 -35.89
N GLN A 385 -6.74 24.30 -36.92
CA GLN A 385 -7.19 23.06 -37.54
C GLN A 385 -6.79 23.05 -39.01
N ARG A 386 -6.01 22.01 -39.36
CA ARG A 386 -5.53 21.84 -40.73
C ARG A 386 -6.65 21.37 -41.65
N GLY A 387 -6.80 22.04 -42.76
CA GLY A 387 -7.70 21.71 -43.87
C GLY A 387 -6.96 21.11 -45.07
N PRO A 388 -7.57 21.24 -46.28
CA PRO A 388 -6.98 20.71 -47.50
C PRO A 388 -5.68 21.42 -47.88
N ALA A 389 -4.85 20.79 -48.73
CA ALA A 389 -3.68 21.40 -49.30
C ALA A 389 -4.09 22.64 -50.16
N ALA A 390 -3.28 23.70 -50.13
CA ALA A 390 -3.60 24.96 -50.80
C ALA A 390 -3.86 24.76 -52.31
N GLU A 391 -3.17 23.83 -52.94
CA GLU A 391 -3.32 23.46 -54.36
C GLU A 391 -4.71 22.81 -54.65
N ALA A 392 -5.31 22.16 -53.65
CA ALA A 392 -6.66 21.61 -53.75
C ALA A 392 -7.73 22.58 -53.27
N ALA A 393 -7.34 23.55 -52.44
CA ALA A 393 -8.22 24.53 -51.86
C ALA A 393 -8.50 25.75 -52.74
N PHE A 394 -7.58 26.08 -53.63
CA PHE A 394 -7.69 27.24 -54.55
C PHE A 394 -7.45 26.79 -56.00
N ASP A 395 -8.16 27.42 -56.94
CA ASP A 395 -7.95 27.27 -58.37
C ASP A 395 -6.73 28.09 -58.87
N ALA A 396 -6.44 28.04 -60.16
CA ALA A 396 -5.32 28.75 -60.77
C ALA A 396 -5.44 30.27 -60.68
N GLU A 397 -6.66 30.76 -60.58
CA GLU A 397 -7.02 32.17 -60.41
C GLU A 397 -7.08 32.61 -58.95
N GLY A 398 -6.87 31.68 -58.00
CA GLY A 398 -6.88 31.93 -56.54
C GLY A 398 -8.27 31.93 -55.90
N ASN A 399 -9.30 31.45 -56.62
CA ASN A 399 -10.66 31.35 -56.02
C ASN A 399 -10.82 30.05 -55.21
N PRO A 400 -11.63 30.09 -54.15
CA PRO A 400 -11.87 28.91 -53.34
C PRO A 400 -12.57 27.80 -54.14
N THR A 401 -12.03 26.59 -54.09
CA THR A 401 -12.66 25.39 -54.65
C THR A 401 -13.74 24.81 -53.72
N LYS A 402 -14.52 23.85 -54.20
CA LYS A 402 -15.50 23.13 -53.37
C LYS A 402 -14.89 22.51 -52.11
N ALA A 403 -13.61 22.12 -52.17
CA ALA A 403 -12.88 21.56 -51.03
C ALA A 403 -12.62 22.63 -49.95
N CYS A 404 -12.22 23.84 -50.35
CA CYS A 404 -12.06 24.97 -49.44
C CYS A 404 -13.38 25.41 -48.83
N GLU A 405 -14.42 25.59 -49.69
CA GLU A 405 -15.77 25.98 -49.24
C GLU A 405 -16.39 24.92 -48.29
N GLY A 406 -16.18 23.62 -48.60
CA GLY A 406 -16.66 22.55 -47.75
C GLY A 406 -15.99 22.54 -46.36
N PHE A 407 -14.69 22.80 -46.33
CA PHE A 407 -13.95 22.94 -45.07
C PHE A 407 -14.38 24.18 -44.28
N ALA A 408 -14.52 25.33 -44.93
CA ALA A 408 -15.00 26.56 -44.31
C ALA A 408 -16.42 26.41 -43.74
N ARG A 409 -17.32 25.77 -44.48
CA ARG A 409 -18.70 25.50 -44.09
C ARG A 409 -18.74 24.55 -42.86
N ALA A 410 -17.90 23.53 -42.83
CA ALA A 410 -17.82 22.63 -41.70
C ALA A 410 -17.32 23.32 -40.42
N LYS A 411 -16.65 24.47 -40.55
CA LYS A 411 -16.17 25.31 -39.44
C LYS A 411 -17.07 26.52 -39.16
N GLY A 412 -18.16 26.69 -39.93
CA GLY A 412 -19.08 27.82 -39.75
C GLY A 412 -18.51 29.16 -40.16
N VAL A 413 -17.49 29.21 -41.03
CA VAL A 413 -16.79 30.43 -41.45
C VAL A 413 -16.79 30.61 -42.96
N SER A 414 -16.43 31.77 -43.45
CA SER A 414 -16.19 32.00 -44.88
C SER A 414 -14.82 31.46 -45.30
N ALA A 415 -14.69 31.04 -46.57
CA ALA A 415 -13.39 30.63 -47.14
C ALA A 415 -12.33 31.74 -47.04
N ARG A 416 -12.75 33.01 -46.94
CA ARG A 416 -11.86 34.17 -46.76
C ARG A 416 -11.25 34.33 -45.38
N ASP A 417 -11.87 33.67 -44.39
CA ASP A 417 -11.43 33.69 -42.99
C ASP A 417 -10.39 32.61 -42.71
N LEU A 418 -10.13 31.74 -43.70
CA LEU A 418 -9.13 30.69 -43.62
C LEU A 418 -7.71 31.25 -43.92
N GLN A 419 -6.72 30.76 -43.19
CA GLN A 419 -5.32 31.13 -43.38
C GLN A 419 -4.56 30.08 -44.17
N VAL A 420 -3.65 30.48 -45.05
CA VAL A 420 -2.72 29.58 -45.72
C VAL A 420 -1.39 29.61 -44.95
N ARG A 421 -0.96 28.48 -44.43
CA ARG A 421 0.33 28.32 -43.75
C ARG A 421 1.14 27.21 -44.43
N GLU A 422 2.47 27.34 -44.37
CA GLU A 422 3.40 26.32 -44.87
C GLU A 422 3.80 25.36 -43.74
N GLU A 423 3.68 24.06 -44.02
CA GLU A 423 4.09 22.99 -43.11
C GLU A 423 4.88 21.97 -43.91
N SER A 424 6.13 21.70 -43.52
CA SER A 424 7.03 20.71 -44.16
C SER A 424 7.17 20.92 -45.68
N GLY A 425 7.28 22.18 -46.13
CA GLY A 425 7.47 22.52 -47.57
C GLY A 425 6.19 22.43 -48.41
N ARG A 426 5.02 22.26 -47.79
CA ARG A 426 3.72 22.28 -48.46
C ARG A 426 2.80 23.30 -47.81
N ARG A 427 1.96 23.94 -48.61
CA ARG A 427 0.98 24.92 -48.11
C ARG A 427 -0.37 24.24 -47.90
N PHE A 428 -0.97 24.52 -46.74
CA PHE A 428 -2.29 24.03 -46.35
C PHE A 428 -3.18 25.21 -45.94
N VAL A 429 -4.47 24.99 -46.04
CA VAL A 429 -5.47 25.91 -45.48
C VAL A 429 -5.70 25.57 -44.03
N TYR A 430 -5.79 26.58 -43.19
CA TYR A 430 -6.02 26.42 -41.74
C TYR A 430 -7.22 27.25 -41.31
N TYR A 431 -8.06 26.63 -40.49
CA TYR A 431 -9.00 27.36 -39.68
C TYR A 431 -8.30 27.74 -38.37
N VAL A 432 -8.25 29.03 -38.10
CA VAL A 432 -7.63 29.60 -36.91
C VAL A 432 -8.68 30.40 -36.16
N THR A 433 -8.94 30.00 -34.94
CA THR A 433 -9.86 30.69 -34.04
C THR A 433 -9.27 30.74 -32.63
N GLN A 434 -9.84 31.56 -31.79
CA GLN A 434 -9.48 31.53 -30.37
C GLN A 434 -10.52 30.77 -29.57
N SER A 435 -10.06 29.98 -28.60
CA SER A 435 -10.97 29.35 -27.62
C SER A 435 -11.63 30.43 -26.77
N GLU A 436 -12.83 30.14 -26.31
CA GLU A 436 -13.43 30.96 -25.25
C GLU A 436 -12.59 30.86 -23.97
N SER A 437 -12.41 31.99 -23.28
CA SER A 437 -11.80 32.01 -21.96
C SER A 437 -12.75 31.36 -20.96
N ARG A 438 -12.20 30.47 -20.10
CA ARG A 438 -12.95 29.84 -19.02
C ARG A 438 -12.42 30.29 -17.66
N PRO A 439 -13.28 30.48 -16.65
CA PRO A 439 -12.84 30.79 -15.30
C PRO A 439 -11.91 29.71 -14.75
N THR A 440 -10.79 30.12 -14.16
CA THR A 440 -9.79 29.21 -13.57
C THR A 440 -10.40 28.34 -12.48
N ALA A 441 -11.31 28.87 -11.67
CA ALA A 441 -12.04 28.12 -10.63
C ALA A 441 -12.66 26.81 -11.17
N GLY A 442 -13.22 26.85 -12.40
CA GLY A 442 -13.80 25.66 -13.04
C GLY A 442 -12.79 24.62 -13.51
N LEU A 443 -11.50 24.96 -13.61
CA LEU A 443 -10.42 24.07 -14.03
C LEU A 443 -9.72 23.39 -12.84
N LEU A 444 -9.76 24.03 -11.66
CA LEU A 444 -9.01 23.59 -10.48
C LEU A 444 -9.34 22.16 -10.02
N PRO A 445 -10.61 21.69 -9.99
CA PRO A 445 -10.91 20.32 -9.57
C PRO A 445 -10.16 19.26 -10.40
N ASP A 446 -10.16 19.42 -11.73
CA ASP A 446 -9.48 18.47 -12.62
C ASP A 446 -7.96 18.57 -12.51
N ILE A 447 -7.42 19.78 -12.34
CA ILE A 447 -5.98 19.99 -12.10
C ILE A 447 -5.56 19.33 -10.79
N CYS A 448 -6.30 19.55 -9.69
CA CYS A 448 -6.03 18.90 -8.39
C CYS A 448 -6.02 17.38 -8.48
N LEU A 449 -7.02 16.81 -9.15
CA LEU A 449 -7.09 15.36 -9.33
C LEU A 449 -5.92 14.82 -10.16
N LYS A 450 -5.51 15.53 -11.22
CA LYS A 450 -4.34 15.17 -12.04
C LYS A 450 -3.05 15.27 -11.23
N ILE A 451 -2.90 16.32 -10.38
CA ILE A 451 -1.74 16.43 -9.48
C ILE A 451 -1.60 15.17 -8.63
N VAL A 452 -2.69 14.73 -7.99
CA VAL A 452 -2.66 13.55 -7.12
C VAL A 452 -2.43 12.25 -7.89
N ARG A 453 -3.16 12.03 -8.99
CA ARG A 453 -3.11 10.77 -9.76
C ARG A 453 -1.78 10.53 -10.45
N ASP A 454 -1.15 11.60 -10.90
CA ASP A 454 0.05 11.53 -11.70
C ASP A 454 1.34 11.76 -10.88
N MET A 455 1.24 11.81 -9.54
CA MET A 455 2.42 11.86 -8.69
C MET A 455 3.24 10.57 -8.83
N TYR A 456 4.53 10.76 -9.03
CA TYR A 456 5.49 9.67 -9.05
C TYR A 456 6.28 9.64 -7.73
N PHE A 457 6.31 8.48 -7.10
CA PHE A 457 7.16 8.22 -5.95
C PHE A 457 8.03 6.99 -6.24
N PRO A 458 9.21 6.85 -5.60
CA PRO A 458 10.07 5.69 -5.76
C PRO A 458 9.36 4.37 -5.45
N LYS A 459 8.43 4.42 -4.48
CA LYS A 459 7.55 3.31 -4.13
C LYS A 459 6.12 3.79 -3.99
N ASN A 460 5.19 3.06 -4.57
CA ASN A 460 3.76 3.36 -4.60
C ASN A 460 2.96 2.16 -4.13
N MET A 461 1.82 2.43 -3.49
CA MET A 461 0.88 1.41 -3.04
C MET A 461 -0.56 1.76 -3.45
N ARG A 462 -1.41 0.74 -3.48
CA ARG A 462 -2.87 0.86 -3.52
C ARG A 462 -3.44 0.58 -2.13
N TRP A 463 -4.65 1.08 -1.87
CA TRP A 463 -5.39 0.81 -0.64
C TRP A 463 -6.90 0.83 -0.90
N GLY A 464 -7.66 0.07 -0.11
CA GLY A 464 -9.11 -0.09 -0.29
C GLY A 464 -9.45 -0.58 -1.70
N TYR A 465 -10.53 -0.09 -2.27
CA TYR A 465 -11.00 -0.42 -3.64
C TYR A 465 -10.56 0.63 -4.69
N ARG A 466 -9.49 1.36 -4.46
CA ARG A 466 -9.08 2.49 -5.29
C ARG A 466 -7.96 2.09 -6.26
N ASP A 467 -8.05 2.59 -7.50
CA ASP A 467 -6.99 2.43 -8.51
C ASP A 467 -5.88 3.47 -8.39
N VAL A 468 -6.05 4.47 -7.50
CA VAL A 468 -5.02 5.48 -7.26
C VAL A 468 -3.83 4.85 -6.55
N ARG A 469 -2.63 5.16 -7.06
CA ARG A 469 -1.36 4.78 -6.43
C ARG A 469 -0.71 6.01 -5.82
N PHE A 470 -0.28 5.89 -4.58
CA PHE A 470 0.42 6.96 -3.87
C PHE A 470 1.48 6.37 -2.94
N SER A 471 2.36 7.20 -2.38
CA SER A 471 3.40 6.70 -1.46
C SER A 471 2.80 6.10 -0.19
N ARG A 472 1.74 6.71 0.33
CA ARG A 472 0.93 6.25 1.47
C ARG A 472 -0.54 6.65 1.24
N PRO A 473 -1.51 6.08 1.93
CA PRO A 473 -2.91 6.43 1.76
C PRO A 473 -3.19 7.92 1.89
N VAL A 474 -3.91 8.47 0.92
CA VAL A 474 -4.39 9.86 0.98
C VAL A 474 -5.62 9.89 1.90
N ARG A 475 -5.58 10.77 2.91
CA ARG A 475 -6.61 10.91 3.95
C ARG A 475 -7.60 12.04 3.64
N TRP A 476 -7.11 13.16 3.09
CA TRP A 476 -7.94 14.27 2.66
C TRP A 476 -7.29 15.07 1.54
N LEU A 477 -8.12 15.79 0.82
CA LEU A 477 -7.72 16.83 -0.13
C LEU A 477 -8.45 18.11 0.25
N ALA A 478 -7.73 19.23 0.33
CA ALA A 478 -8.30 20.54 0.49
C ALA A 478 -7.69 21.46 -0.56
N ALA A 479 -8.54 22.13 -1.32
CA ALA A 479 -8.13 23.12 -2.30
C ALA A 479 -8.87 24.43 -2.04
N LEU A 480 -8.14 25.54 -1.98
CA LEU A 480 -8.66 26.88 -1.80
C LEU A 480 -8.15 27.78 -2.91
N TRP A 481 -9.02 28.60 -3.46
CA TRP A 481 -8.68 29.66 -4.40
C TRP A 481 -9.27 30.98 -3.91
N GLY A 482 -8.38 31.83 -3.35
CA GLY A 482 -8.81 32.98 -2.55
C GLY A 482 -9.48 32.51 -1.25
N GLU A 483 -10.72 32.95 -1.04
CA GLU A 483 -11.53 32.61 0.14
C GLU A 483 -12.53 31.48 -0.11
N THR A 484 -12.47 30.89 -1.30
CA THR A 484 -13.48 29.88 -1.74
C THR A 484 -12.89 28.49 -1.76
#